data_e8e8b13f5373312ab382e9dd6930b3af
#
_entry.id   e8e8b13f5373312ab382e9dd6930b3af
#
_cell.length_a   1.000
_cell.length_b   1.000
_cell.length_c   1.000
_cell.angle_alpha   90.00
_cell.angle_beta   90.00
_cell.angle_gamma   90.00
#
_symmetry.space_group_name_H-M   'P 1'
#
loop_
_entity.id
_entity.type
_entity.pdbx_description
1 polymer ?
#
loop_
_entity_poly.entity_id
_entity_poly.type
_entity_poly.pdbx_seq_one_letter_code
_entity_poly.pdbx_strand_id
1 'polypeptide(L)'
;KNIVQKAEDQGIVRKVFTFVDASAIKTKETTWAERDKALADGEEALNNKNVKKYSADKDARFGCKGKDKFWYGYKKHTSVDMGSGMIRSVAVTPANVPDQQGLRHICPNGGMVFGDKSYCLSEPQR
;
A
#
# COMPACT_ATOMS: atom_id res chain seq x y z
N LYS A 1 3.36 7.78 16.65
CA LYS A 1 2.07 8.38 17.03
C LYS A 1 2.25 9.60 17.89
N ASN A 2 3.04 9.48 18.95
CA ASN A 2 3.26 10.58 19.88
C ASN A 2 3.98 11.76 19.26
N ILE A 3 4.90 11.51 18.34
CA ILE A 3 5.63 12.57 17.63
C ILE A 3 4.69 13.38 16.76
N VAL A 4 3.80 12.73 16.03
CA VAL A 4 2.81 13.41 15.18
C VAL A 4 1.85 14.22 16.04
N GLN A 5 1.36 13.66 17.14
CA GLN A 5 0.45 14.35 18.05
C GLN A 5 1.10 15.59 18.67
N LYS A 6 2.33 15.49 19.10
CA LYS A 6 3.07 16.64 19.63
C LYS A 6 3.28 17.72 18.56
N ALA A 7 3.58 17.32 17.32
CA ALA A 7 3.74 18.26 16.22
C ALA A 7 2.43 18.99 15.90
N GLU A 8 1.30 18.29 15.94
CA GLU A 8 -0.02 18.92 15.77
C GLU A 8 -0.32 19.93 16.89
N ASP A 9 -0.05 19.56 18.14
CA ASP A 9 -0.27 20.41 19.30
C ASP A 9 0.60 21.68 19.25
N GLN A 10 1.75 21.60 18.64
CA GLN A 10 2.67 22.73 18.47
C GLN A 10 2.39 23.53 17.17
N GLY A 11 1.41 23.12 16.38
CA GLY A 11 1.10 23.78 15.12
C GLY A 11 2.06 23.49 13.97
N ILE A 12 2.98 22.52 14.13
CA ILE A 12 3.94 22.12 13.09
C ILE A 12 3.24 21.34 11.99
N VAL A 13 2.35 20.42 12.36
CA VAL A 13 1.55 19.62 11.43
C VAL A 13 0.13 20.19 11.39
N ARG A 14 -0.34 20.51 10.20
CA ARG A 14 -1.68 21.05 9.98
C ARG A 14 -2.55 20.02 9.29
N LYS A 15 -3.83 19.93 9.68
CA LYS A 15 -4.78 18.99 9.07
C LYS A 15 -5.42 19.51 7.80
N VAL A 16 -5.06 20.71 7.35
CA VAL A 16 -5.75 21.40 6.25
C VAL A 16 -5.40 20.78 4.89
N PHE A 17 -4.12 20.50 4.66
CA PHE A 17 -3.67 19.93 3.39
C PHE A 17 -2.83 18.70 3.65
N THR A 18 -3.28 17.57 3.14
CA THR A 18 -2.61 16.28 3.29
C THR A 18 -2.41 15.66 1.93
N PHE A 19 -1.20 15.19 1.66
CA PHE A 19 -0.87 14.45 0.46
C PHE A 19 -0.79 12.96 0.80
N VAL A 20 -1.39 12.11 -0.03
CA VAL A 20 -1.35 10.66 0.13
C VAL A 20 -0.67 10.01 -1.06
N ASP A 21 0.11 8.98 -0.78
CA ASP A 21 0.82 8.25 -1.82
C ASP A 21 1.01 6.79 -1.40
N ALA A 22 1.23 5.95 -2.39
CA ALA A 22 1.51 4.55 -2.17
C ALA A 22 2.78 4.15 -2.89
N SER A 23 3.60 3.34 -2.25
CA SER A 23 4.81 2.81 -2.85
C SER A 23 4.91 1.30 -2.64
N ALA A 24 5.58 0.62 -3.55
CA ALA A 24 5.80 -0.80 -3.48
C ALA A 24 6.84 -1.15 -2.43
N ILE A 25 6.57 -2.18 -1.64
CA ILE A 25 7.57 -2.82 -0.79
C ILE A 25 7.72 -4.24 -1.32
N LYS A 26 8.84 -4.52 -1.95
CA LYS A 26 9.14 -5.86 -2.45
C LYS A 26 9.64 -6.73 -1.32
N THR A 27 9.04 -7.89 -1.15
CA THR A 27 9.62 -8.91 -0.27
C THR A 27 10.68 -9.69 -1.02
N LYS A 28 11.35 -10.59 -0.33
CA LYS A 28 12.17 -11.59 -0.99
C LYS A 28 11.32 -12.28 -2.05
N GLU A 29 11.75 -12.19 -3.28
CA GLU A 29 11.00 -12.75 -4.41
C GLU A 29 10.73 -14.23 -4.21
N THR A 30 9.60 -14.69 -4.70
CA THR A 30 9.33 -16.11 -4.81
C THR A 30 10.44 -16.72 -5.64
N THR A 31 11.10 -17.71 -5.09
CA THR A 31 12.20 -18.36 -5.75
C THR A 31 11.71 -19.20 -6.93
N TRP A 32 12.60 -19.48 -7.87
CA TRP A 32 12.31 -20.41 -8.95
C TRP A 32 11.82 -21.76 -8.40
N ALA A 33 12.36 -22.20 -7.25
CA ALA A 33 11.94 -23.44 -6.60
C ALA A 33 10.47 -23.45 -6.21
N GLU A 34 9.95 -22.33 -5.70
CA GLU A 34 8.53 -22.22 -5.33
C GLU A 34 7.63 -22.29 -6.56
N ARG A 35 8.04 -21.63 -7.63
CA ARG A 35 7.34 -21.67 -8.91
C ARG A 35 7.36 -23.09 -9.49
N ASP A 36 8.50 -23.73 -9.51
CA ASP A 36 8.65 -25.08 -10.03
C ASP A 36 7.79 -26.07 -9.24
N LYS A 37 7.72 -25.89 -7.95
CA LYS A 37 6.88 -26.69 -7.07
C LYS A 37 5.39 -26.55 -7.41
N ALA A 38 4.96 -25.32 -7.67
CA ALA A 38 3.59 -25.05 -8.07
C ALA A 38 3.27 -25.70 -9.42
N LEU A 39 4.18 -25.59 -10.38
CA LEU A 39 4.02 -26.22 -11.70
C LEU A 39 3.98 -27.76 -11.59
N ALA A 40 4.82 -28.34 -10.73
CA ALA A 40 4.84 -29.78 -10.50
C ALA A 40 3.54 -30.30 -9.88
N ASP A 41 2.86 -29.47 -9.09
CA ASP A 41 1.57 -29.79 -8.49
C ASP A 41 0.39 -29.63 -9.45
N GLY A 42 0.64 -29.23 -10.70
CA GLY A 42 -0.38 -29.05 -11.73
C GLY A 42 -0.94 -27.65 -11.85
N GLU A 43 -0.35 -26.69 -11.15
CA GLU A 43 -0.74 -25.29 -11.29
C GLU A 43 -0.19 -24.70 -12.58
N GLU A 44 -0.94 -23.84 -13.25
CA GLU A 44 -0.48 -23.17 -14.46
C GLU A 44 0.59 -22.12 -14.18
N ALA A 45 0.45 -21.41 -13.08
CA ALA A 45 1.38 -20.36 -12.68
C ALA A 45 1.22 -20.06 -11.19
N LEU A 46 2.22 -19.42 -10.61
CA LEU A 46 2.12 -18.90 -9.26
C LEU A 46 1.38 -17.55 -9.31
N ASN A 47 0.26 -17.46 -8.61
CA ASN A 47 -0.62 -16.27 -8.61
C ASN A 47 -1.21 -16.03 -7.21
N ASN A 48 -2.00 -14.99 -7.06
CA ASN A 48 -2.57 -14.63 -5.75
C ASN A 48 -3.52 -15.68 -5.16
N LYS A 49 -4.03 -16.58 -5.97
CA LYS A 49 -4.92 -17.66 -5.48
C LYS A 49 -4.15 -18.78 -4.81
N ASN A 50 -2.97 -19.09 -5.30
CA ASN A 50 -2.19 -20.24 -4.85
C ASN A 50 -0.87 -19.88 -4.15
N VAL A 51 -0.42 -18.63 -4.23
CA VAL A 51 0.87 -18.22 -3.68
C VAL A 51 1.01 -18.52 -2.18
N LYS A 52 -0.08 -18.44 -1.44
CA LYS A 52 -0.10 -18.72 -0.01
C LYS A 52 0.36 -20.15 0.30
N LYS A 53 0.11 -21.08 -0.61
CA LYS A 53 0.50 -22.48 -0.44
C LYS A 53 2.01 -22.69 -0.61
N TYR A 54 2.64 -21.93 -1.50
CA TYR A 54 4.02 -22.18 -1.91
C TYR A 54 5.03 -21.18 -1.36
N SER A 55 4.60 -19.96 -1.09
CA SER A 55 5.50 -18.90 -0.66
C SER A 55 5.84 -18.99 0.83
N ALA A 56 7.06 -18.57 1.17
CA ALA A 56 7.48 -18.43 2.56
C ALA A 56 6.71 -17.31 3.28
N ASP A 57 6.43 -16.21 2.57
CA ASP A 57 5.62 -15.12 3.11
C ASP A 57 4.15 -15.35 2.72
N LYS A 58 3.35 -15.75 3.69
CA LYS A 58 1.95 -16.11 3.47
C LYS A 58 1.01 -14.91 3.31
N ASP A 59 1.46 -13.74 3.70
CA ASP A 59 0.63 -12.53 3.71
C ASP A 59 0.90 -11.63 2.50
N ALA A 60 2.07 -11.74 1.91
CA ALA A 60 2.41 -10.99 0.71
C ALA A 60 1.59 -11.46 -0.50
N ARG A 61 1.37 -10.55 -1.43
CA ARG A 61 0.63 -10.84 -2.67
C ARG A 61 1.30 -10.18 -3.85
N PHE A 62 0.96 -10.64 -5.04
CA PHE A 62 1.37 -9.99 -6.28
C PHE A 62 0.54 -8.73 -6.48
N GLY A 63 1.19 -7.64 -6.76
CA GLY A 63 0.56 -6.37 -7.12
C GLY A 63 1.03 -5.91 -8.49
N CYS A 64 0.30 -4.97 -9.07
CA CYS A 64 0.61 -4.42 -10.37
C CYS A 64 0.42 -2.91 -10.34
N LYS A 65 1.38 -2.19 -10.93
CA LYS A 65 1.27 -0.76 -11.16
C LYS A 65 1.29 -0.52 -12.66
N GLY A 66 0.19 -0.01 -13.20
CA GLY A 66 0.04 0.07 -14.65
C GLY A 66 -0.12 -1.31 -15.28
N LYS A 67 0.34 -1.46 -16.52
CA LYS A 67 0.19 -2.73 -17.26
C LYS A 67 1.36 -3.68 -17.10
N ASP A 68 2.55 -3.16 -16.77
CA ASP A 68 3.79 -3.90 -16.93
C ASP A 68 4.60 -4.07 -15.65
N LYS A 69 4.30 -3.31 -14.59
CA LYS A 69 5.08 -3.35 -13.36
C LYS A 69 4.40 -4.21 -12.31
N PHE A 70 4.92 -5.41 -12.13
CA PHE A 70 4.45 -6.35 -11.13
C PHE A 70 5.50 -6.51 -10.03
N TRP A 71 5.04 -6.74 -8.80
CA TRP A 71 5.93 -7.12 -7.72
C TRP A 71 5.21 -8.07 -6.76
N TYR A 72 5.99 -8.79 -5.99
CA TYR A 72 5.49 -9.64 -4.92
C TYR A 72 5.85 -8.99 -3.58
N GLY A 73 4.86 -8.70 -2.76
CA GLY A 73 5.08 -8.07 -1.47
C GLY A 73 3.91 -7.27 -0.99
N TYR A 74 4.19 -6.03 -0.64
CA TYR A 74 3.25 -5.14 0.04
C TYR A 74 3.22 -3.78 -0.63
N LYS A 75 2.29 -2.97 -0.17
CA LYS A 75 2.17 -1.57 -0.51
C LYS A 75 2.25 -0.74 0.77
N LYS A 76 3.06 0.28 0.77
CA LYS A 76 3.11 1.25 1.86
C LYS A 76 2.30 2.47 1.47
N HIS A 77 1.29 2.78 2.25
CA HIS A 77 0.47 3.97 2.08
C HIS A 77 0.93 5.01 3.09
N THR A 78 1.18 6.22 2.64
CA THR A 78 1.73 7.28 3.46
C THR A 78 0.90 8.54 3.29
N SER A 79 0.56 9.20 4.39
CA SER A 79 -0.02 10.54 4.37
C SER A 79 0.98 11.54 4.94
N VAL A 80 1.14 12.66 4.25
CA VAL A 80 2.12 13.69 4.56
C VAL A 80 1.44 15.04 4.66
N ASP A 81 1.79 15.81 5.69
CA ASP A 81 1.36 17.20 5.78
C ASP A 81 2.10 18.03 4.74
N MET A 82 1.36 18.69 3.85
CA MET A 82 1.95 19.44 2.75
C MET A 82 2.70 20.69 3.21
N GLY A 83 2.30 21.24 4.34
CA GLY A 83 2.95 22.46 4.85
C GLY A 83 4.32 22.18 5.45
N SER A 84 4.44 21.17 6.28
CA SER A 84 5.67 20.85 6.99
C SER A 84 6.49 19.73 6.35
N GLY A 85 5.88 18.94 5.48
CA GLY A 85 6.50 17.73 4.92
C GLY A 85 6.58 16.58 5.90
N MET A 86 5.94 16.68 7.05
CA MET A 86 5.98 15.64 8.07
C MET A 86 4.99 14.52 7.76
N ILE A 87 5.44 13.28 7.93
CA ILE A 87 4.59 12.10 7.74
C ILE A 87 3.57 12.04 8.87
N ARG A 88 2.29 11.97 8.50
CA ARG A 88 1.18 11.88 9.46
C ARG A 88 0.84 10.45 9.83
N SER A 89 0.72 9.59 8.84
CA SER A 89 0.32 8.20 9.01
C SER A 89 0.98 7.32 7.97
N VAL A 90 1.21 6.07 8.33
CA VAL A 90 1.70 5.04 7.43
C VAL A 90 0.90 3.78 7.67
N ALA A 91 0.50 3.12 6.59
CA ALA A 91 -0.13 1.80 6.64
C ALA A 91 0.48 0.89 5.60
N VAL A 92 0.56 -0.39 5.91
CA VAL A 92 1.08 -1.40 5.00
C VAL A 92 -0.02 -2.41 4.71
N THR A 93 -0.25 -2.67 3.43
CA THR A 93 -1.23 -3.65 2.97
C THR A 93 -0.56 -4.64 2.01
N PRO A 94 -1.12 -5.84 1.82
CA PRO A 94 -0.67 -6.70 0.73
C PRO A 94 -0.75 -5.97 -0.62
N ALA A 95 0.14 -6.30 -1.54
CA ALA A 95 0.29 -5.55 -2.79
C ALA A 95 -0.97 -5.57 -3.68
N ASN A 96 -1.85 -6.55 -3.51
CA ASN A 96 -3.08 -6.65 -4.28
C ASN A 96 -4.23 -5.78 -3.75
N VAL A 97 -4.05 -5.11 -2.62
CA VAL A 97 -5.06 -4.22 -2.06
C VAL A 97 -5.07 -2.91 -2.88
N PRO A 98 -6.23 -2.46 -3.37
CA PRO A 98 -6.31 -1.20 -4.10
C PRO A 98 -5.91 0.00 -3.23
N ASP A 99 -5.35 1.03 -3.87
CA ASP A 99 -4.89 2.23 -3.16
C ASP A 99 -6.02 2.93 -2.40
N GLN A 100 -7.22 2.90 -2.93
CA GLN A 100 -8.39 3.49 -2.27
C GLN A 100 -8.70 2.85 -0.94
N GLN A 101 -8.48 1.55 -0.83
CA GLN A 101 -8.68 0.85 0.44
C GLN A 101 -7.59 1.19 1.45
N GLY A 102 -6.36 1.39 0.97
CA GLY A 102 -5.26 1.86 1.81
C GLY A 102 -5.50 3.25 2.38
N LEU A 103 -6.16 4.11 1.61
CA LEU A 103 -6.49 5.46 2.04
C LEU A 103 -7.30 5.51 3.35
N ARG A 104 -8.14 4.52 3.58
CA ARG A 104 -8.95 4.44 4.81
C ARG A 104 -8.10 4.41 6.07
N HIS A 105 -6.90 3.88 5.98
CA HIS A 105 -6.01 3.73 7.13
C HIS A 105 -5.18 4.97 7.40
N ILE A 106 -5.02 5.85 6.42
CA ILE A 106 -4.13 7.00 6.49
C ILE A 106 -4.83 8.34 6.31
N CYS A 107 -6.11 8.33 5.93
CA CYS A 107 -6.86 9.54 5.68
C CYS A 107 -7.05 10.36 6.97
N PRO A 108 -6.76 11.67 6.95
CA PRO A 108 -7.02 12.52 8.11
C PRO A 108 -8.52 12.72 8.32
N ASN A 109 -8.90 13.13 9.54
CA ASN A 109 -10.29 13.34 9.91
C ASN A 109 -10.93 14.60 9.27
N GLY A 110 -10.13 15.46 8.71
CA GLY A 110 -10.61 16.68 8.09
C GLY A 110 -9.57 17.33 7.19
N GLY A 111 -9.96 18.38 6.51
CA GLY A 111 -9.12 19.10 5.57
C GLY A 111 -9.16 18.48 4.17
N MET A 112 -8.35 19.02 3.28
CA MET A 112 -8.27 18.56 1.90
C MET A 112 -7.19 17.50 1.76
N VAL A 113 -7.50 16.44 1.00
CA VAL A 113 -6.58 15.35 0.72
C VAL A 113 -6.26 15.34 -0.77
N PHE A 114 -4.98 15.38 -1.09
CA PHE A 114 -4.50 15.32 -2.46
C PHE A 114 -3.79 13.99 -2.68
N GLY A 115 -4.01 13.40 -3.83
CA GLY A 115 -3.38 12.14 -4.17
C GLY A 115 -3.36 11.92 -5.66
N ASP A 116 -2.72 10.83 -6.07
CA ASP A 116 -2.70 10.41 -7.45
C ASP A 116 -4.10 9.93 -7.90
N LYS A 117 -4.27 9.84 -9.20
CA LYS A 117 -5.47 9.34 -9.86
C LYS A 117 -5.96 7.98 -9.32
N SER A 118 -5.04 7.14 -8.89
CA SER A 118 -5.35 5.82 -8.34
C SER A 118 -6.21 5.87 -7.09
N TYR A 119 -6.30 7.03 -6.42
CA TYR A 119 -7.16 7.24 -5.26
C TYR A 119 -8.55 7.74 -5.62
N CYS A 120 -8.77 8.06 -6.90
CA CYS A 120 -10.07 8.51 -7.38
C CYS A 120 -10.89 7.30 -7.84
N LEU A 121 -12.08 7.15 -7.31
CA LEU A 121 -13.01 6.13 -7.77
C LEU A 121 -14.07 6.75 -8.66
N SER A 122 -14.72 5.93 -9.45
CA SER A 122 -15.87 6.35 -10.25
C SER A 122 -17.04 6.79 -9.40
N GLU A 123 -17.11 6.30 -8.16
CA GLU A 123 -18.14 6.68 -7.20
C GLU A 123 -17.55 7.49 -6.06
N PRO A 124 -18.37 8.34 -5.41
CA PRO A 124 -17.90 9.13 -4.28
C PRO A 124 -17.34 8.28 -3.16
N GLN A 125 -16.23 8.69 -2.60
CA GLN A 125 -15.62 8.04 -1.46
C GLN A 125 -16.24 8.53 -0.16
N ARG A 126 -16.55 7.62 0.68
CA ARG A 126 -17.12 7.93 1.98
C ARG A 126 -16.25 7.42 3.10
#